data_f5edbbcff8e82c86be6b6743703c4e2d
#
_entry.id   f5edbbcff8e82c86be6b6743703c4e2d
#
_cell.length_a   1.000
_cell.length_b   1.000
_cell.length_c   1.000
_cell.angle_alpha   90.00
_cell.angle_beta   90.00
_cell.angle_gamma   90.00
#
_symmetry.space_group_name_H-M   'P 1'
#
loop_
_entity.id
_entity.type
_entity.pdbx_description
1 polymer ?
#
loop_
_entity_poly.entity_id
_entity_poly.type
_entity_poly.pdbx_seq_one_letter_code
_entity_poly.pdbx_strand_id
1 'polypeptide(L)'
;MPLRGLMYFAELYQKHLTKQDRDLFTTALVKIPTPNFVVFYNGSRDMPDVTKLRLSEAFEIPAENGDFEWTATMLNINAGRNKTLLQKCKPLYHYSCYVDRVKSNVRSGMTKENAVSEAVNFAIQNDFLDGYFKIQKAYESRFLQH
;
A
#
# COMPACT_ATOMS: atom_id res chain seq x y z
N MET A 1 -9.37 -3.39 -6.19
CA MET A 1 -8.28 -3.60 -5.21
C MET A 1 -8.09 -5.08 -4.87
N PRO A 2 -9.09 -5.89 -4.45
CA PRO A 2 -8.89 -7.31 -4.13
C PRO A 2 -8.32 -8.13 -5.28
N LEU A 3 -8.76 -7.92 -6.51
CA LEU A 3 -8.24 -8.60 -7.70
C LEU A 3 -6.72 -8.39 -7.86
N ARG A 4 -6.23 -7.17 -7.67
CA ARG A 4 -4.78 -6.89 -7.72
C ARG A 4 -4.01 -7.66 -6.65
N GLY A 5 -4.56 -7.77 -5.44
CA GLY A 5 -3.98 -8.56 -4.36
C GLY A 5 -3.90 -10.03 -4.71
N LEU A 6 -4.95 -10.62 -5.27
CA LEU A 6 -4.96 -12.00 -5.72
C LEU A 6 -3.82 -12.26 -6.73
N MET A 7 -3.64 -11.38 -7.72
CA MET A 7 -2.57 -11.51 -8.71
C MET A 7 -1.17 -11.43 -8.08
N TYR A 8 -0.95 -10.48 -7.16
CA TYR A 8 0.33 -10.37 -6.46
C TYR A 8 0.63 -11.59 -5.58
N PHE A 9 -0.35 -12.10 -4.85
CA PHE A 9 -0.15 -13.28 -4.01
C PHE A 9 0.07 -14.54 -4.84
N ALA A 10 -0.60 -14.69 -5.99
CA ALA A 10 -0.35 -15.80 -6.91
C ALA A 10 1.12 -15.82 -7.35
N GLU A 11 1.68 -14.67 -7.74
CA GLU A 11 3.08 -14.54 -8.12
C GLU A 11 4.04 -14.84 -6.95
N LEU A 12 3.73 -14.33 -5.75
CA LEU A 12 4.53 -14.59 -4.55
C LEU A 12 4.54 -16.06 -4.17
N TYR A 13 3.39 -16.75 -4.24
CA TYR A 13 3.31 -18.18 -3.98
C TYR A 13 4.07 -18.98 -5.03
N GLN A 14 3.98 -18.63 -6.31
CA GLN A 14 4.75 -19.27 -7.35
C GLN A 14 6.27 -19.19 -7.07
N LYS A 15 6.78 -17.99 -6.74
CA LYS A 15 8.18 -17.78 -6.36
C LYS A 15 8.57 -18.58 -5.10
N HIS A 16 7.68 -18.64 -4.10
CA HIS A 16 7.92 -19.39 -2.87
C HIS A 16 8.04 -20.89 -3.12
N LEU A 17 7.17 -21.45 -3.94
CA LEU A 17 7.16 -22.88 -4.29
C LEU A 17 8.39 -23.27 -5.12
N THR A 18 8.75 -22.43 -6.11
CA THR A 18 9.97 -22.65 -6.93
C THR A 18 11.23 -22.66 -6.04
N LYS A 19 11.32 -21.75 -5.08
CA LYS A 19 12.44 -21.69 -4.15
C LYS A 19 12.57 -22.96 -3.27
N GLN A 20 11.46 -23.63 -3.00
CA GLN A 20 11.42 -24.84 -2.16
C GLN A 20 11.45 -26.14 -2.98
N ASP A 21 11.64 -26.05 -4.30
CA ASP A 21 11.60 -27.17 -5.24
C ASP A 21 10.32 -28.01 -5.07
N ARG A 22 9.18 -27.35 -4.88
CA ARG A 22 7.88 -27.98 -4.69
C ARG A 22 7.07 -27.97 -5.97
N ASP A 23 6.65 -29.17 -6.37
CA ASP A 23 5.76 -29.34 -7.53
C ASP A 23 4.29 -29.22 -7.11
N LEU A 24 3.54 -28.37 -7.84
CA LEU A 24 2.09 -28.20 -7.66
C LEU A 24 1.26 -29.37 -8.21
N PHE A 25 1.84 -30.18 -9.10
CA PHE A 25 1.15 -31.29 -9.77
C PHE A 25 1.26 -32.61 -9.01
N THR A 26 1.67 -32.57 -7.74
CA THR A 26 1.68 -33.74 -6.86
C THR A 26 0.30 -34.00 -6.24
N THR A 27 0.04 -35.23 -5.84
CA THR A 27 -1.16 -35.60 -5.06
C THR A 27 -1.07 -35.18 -3.59
N ALA A 28 0.10 -34.76 -3.12
CA ALA A 28 0.30 -34.32 -1.75
C ALA A 28 -0.14 -32.87 -1.53
N LEU A 29 -0.77 -32.61 -0.38
CA LEU A 29 -1.15 -31.24 0.00
C LEU A 29 0.09 -30.37 0.21
N VAL A 30 0.27 -29.38 -0.65
CA VAL A 30 1.33 -28.39 -0.52
C VAL A 30 0.90 -27.28 0.45
N LYS A 31 1.59 -27.17 1.58
CA LYS A 31 1.33 -26.09 2.55
C LYS A 31 2.02 -24.80 2.11
N ILE A 32 1.29 -23.70 2.17
CA ILE A 32 1.76 -22.35 1.84
C ILE A 32 1.55 -21.40 3.03
N PRO A 33 2.28 -20.29 3.13
CA PRO A 33 2.04 -19.27 4.15
C PRO A 33 0.64 -18.70 4.04
N THR A 34 0.01 -18.43 5.19
CA THR A 34 -1.33 -17.80 5.21
C THR A 34 -1.25 -16.37 4.66
N PRO A 35 -2.07 -16.03 3.66
CA PRO A 35 -2.06 -14.69 3.09
C PRO A 35 -2.74 -13.70 4.05
N ASN A 36 -2.16 -12.52 4.18
CA ASN A 36 -2.76 -11.39 4.89
C ASN A 36 -2.63 -10.14 4.01
N PHE A 37 -3.73 -9.77 3.35
CA PHE A 37 -3.74 -8.67 2.41
C PHE A 37 -4.28 -7.40 3.08
N VAL A 38 -3.37 -6.44 3.29
CA VAL A 38 -3.68 -5.12 3.86
C VAL A 38 -3.40 -4.04 2.83
N VAL A 39 -4.33 -3.09 2.71
CA VAL A 39 -4.22 -1.93 1.82
C VAL A 39 -4.31 -0.65 2.64
N PHE A 40 -3.38 0.26 2.47
CA PHE A 40 -3.43 1.57 3.09
C PHE A 40 -4.15 2.56 2.17
N TYR A 41 -5.21 3.18 2.71
CA TYR A 41 -6.00 4.17 2.00
C TYR A 41 -5.59 5.58 2.42
N ASN A 42 -5.20 6.37 1.43
CA ASN A 42 -4.87 7.79 1.60
C ASN A 42 -5.65 8.68 0.62
N GLY A 43 -6.77 8.18 0.08
CA GLY A 43 -7.60 8.92 -0.87
C GLY A 43 -8.34 10.10 -0.25
N SER A 44 -9.11 10.82 -1.09
CA SER A 44 -9.86 12.03 -0.68
C SER A 44 -11.29 11.75 -0.20
N ARG A 45 -11.83 10.55 -0.47
CA ARG A 45 -13.16 10.18 0.04
C ARG A 45 -13.09 9.97 1.54
N ASP A 46 -14.14 10.37 2.24
CA ASP A 46 -14.30 10.00 3.64
C ASP A 46 -14.62 8.51 3.74
N MET A 47 -13.71 7.77 4.36
CA MET A 47 -13.79 6.32 4.51
C MET A 47 -13.63 5.95 5.98
N PRO A 48 -14.31 4.90 6.45
CA PRO A 48 -14.09 4.38 7.80
C PRO A 48 -12.62 4.03 8.06
N ASP A 49 -12.25 3.93 9.32
CA ASP A 49 -10.89 3.55 9.72
C ASP A 49 -10.48 2.20 9.16
N VAL A 50 -11.42 1.24 9.13
CA VAL A 50 -11.21 -0.11 8.61
C VAL A 50 -12.37 -0.47 7.68
N THR A 51 -12.05 -1.00 6.51
CA THR A 51 -13.05 -1.51 5.56
C THR A 51 -12.58 -2.87 5.01
N LYS A 52 -13.48 -3.83 4.96
CA LYS A 52 -13.26 -5.10 4.25
C LYS A 52 -13.66 -4.94 2.80
N LEU A 53 -12.74 -5.23 1.89
CA LEU A 53 -12.97 -5.24 0.45
C LEU A 53 -13.03 -6.70 0.00
N ARG A 54 -14.07 -7.07 -0.73
CA ARG A 54 -14.31 -8.44 -1.18
C ARG A 54 -14.12 -8.54 -2.68
N LEU A 55 -13.49 -9.60 -3.15
CA LEU A 55 -13.33 -9.85 -4.58
C LEU A 55 -14.67 -10.15 -5.24
N SER A 56 -15.58 -10.82 -4.54
CA SER A 56 -16.92 -11.13 -5.02
C SER A 56 -17.73 -9.90 -5.45
N GLU A 57 -17.43 -8.72 -4.91
CA GLU A 57 -18.04 -7.43 -5.33
C GLU A 57 -17.66 -7.03 -6.76
N ALA A 58 -16.63 -7.65 -7.34
CA ALA A 58 -16.16 -7.39 -8.70
C ALA A 58 -16.60 -8.47 -9.71
N PHE A 59 -17.34 -9.48 -9.29
CA PHE A 59 -17.84 -10.50 -10.20
C PHE A 59 -19.01 -9.96 -11.05
N GLU A 60 -18.97 -10.24 -12.35
CA GLU A 60 -20.05 -9.85 -13.28
C GLU A 60 -21.37 -10.54 -12.92
N ILE A 61 -21.28 -11.78 -12.45
CA ILE A 61 -22.42 -12.56 -11.96
C ILE A 61 -22.15 -12.87 -10.48
N PRO A 62 -23.04 -12.49 -9.56
CA PRO A 62 -22.87 -12.82 -8.14
C PRO A 62 -22.72 -14.33 -7.93
N ALA A 63 -21.76 -14.73 -7.09
CA ALA A 63 -21.58 -16.13 -6.72
C ALA A 63 -22.69 -16.55 -5.73
N GLU A 64 -23.49 -17.55 -6.09
CA GLU A 64 -24.62 -18.00 -5.26
C GLU A 64 -24.18 -18.63 -3.94
N ASN A 65 -23.05 -19.35 -3.93
CA ASN A 65 -22.59 -20.14 -2.79
C ASN A 65 -21.37 -19.54 -2.06
N GLY A 66 -20.76 -18.47 -2.59
CA GLY A 66 -19.63 -17.80 -1.93
C GLY A 66 -18.37 -18.66 -1.73
N ASP A 67 -18.20 -19.73 -2.51
CA ASP A 67 -17.12 -20.71 -2.35
C ASP A 67 -15.73 -20.15 -2.64
N PHE A 68 -15.66 -19.07 -3.41
CA PHE A 68 -14.42 -18.39 -3.69
C PHE A 68 -14.50 -16.93 -3.24
N GLU A 69 -13.72 -16.58 -2.24
CA GLU A 69 -13.58 -15.20 -1.76
C GLU A 69 -12.12 -14.85 -1.49
N TRP A 70 -11.75 -13.66 -1.90
CA TRP A 70 -10.47 -13.03 -1.58
C TRP A 70 -10.73 -11.66 -0.96
N THR A 71 -10.34 -11.48 0.30
CA THR A 71 -10.58 -10.25 1.04
C THR A 71 -9.31 -9.45 1.23
N ALA A 72 -9.42 -8.12 1.09
CA ALA A 72 -8.42 -7.17 1.56
C ALA A 72 -8.95 -6.41 2.78
N THR A 73 -8.08 -6.15 3.74
CA THR A 73 -8.38 -5.20 4.83
C THR A 73 -7.83 -3.83 4.44
N MET A 74 -8.70 -2.88 4.16
CA MET A 74 -8.31 -1.50 3.90
C MET A 74 -8.25 -0.71 5.21
N LEU A 75 -7.12 -0.06 5.46
CA LEU A 75 -6.88 0.79 6.63
C LEU A 75 -6.75 2.24 6.16
N ASN A 76 -7.63 3.11 6.65
CA ASN A 76 -7.58 4.53 6.35
C ASN A 76 -6.46 5.21 7.15
N ILE A 77 -5.41 5.68 6.45
CA ILE A 77 -4.24 6.33 7.05
C ILE A 77 -4.23 7.84 6.87
N ASN A 78 -5.37 8.45 6.49
CA ASN A 78 -5.48 9.90 6.44
C ASN A 78 -5.32 10.52 7.84
N ALA A 79 -4.96 11.79 7.89
CA ALA A 79 -4.82 12.53 9.15
C ALA A 79 -6.08 12.40 10.00
N GLY A 80 -5.90 12.08 11.27
CA GLY A 80 -6.99 11.88 12.24
C GLY A 80 -7.62 10.48 12.25
N ARG A 81 -7.28 9.61 11.30
CA ARG A 81 -7.75 8.22 11.21
C ARG A 81 -6.74 7.24 11.79
N ASN A 82 -7.20 6.07 12.24
CA ASN A 82 -6.37 4.97 12.78
C ASN A 82 -5.22 5.45 13.70
N LYS A 83 -5.48 6.39 14.59
CA LYS A 83 -4.47 7.05 15.43
C LYS A 83 -3.60 6.06 16.19
N THR A 84 -4.20 5.02 16.78
CA THR A 84 -3.47 3.99 17.54
C THR A 84 -2.49 3.21 16.65
N LEU A 85 -2.87 2.88 15.41
CA LEU A 85 -2.01 2.22 14.45
C LEU A 85 -0.83 3.14 14.06
N LEU A 86 -1.12 4.38 13.71
CA LEU A 86 -0.10 5.36 13.31
C LEU A 86 0.87 5.66 14.44
N GLN A 87 0.42 5.72 15.68
CA GLN A 87 1.29 5.89 16.86
C GLN A 87 2.25 4.72 17.08
N LYS A 88 1.81 3.49 16.76
CA LYS A 88 2.63 2.27 16.91
C LYS A 88 3.53 1.98 15.71
N CYS A 89 3.26 2.56 14.55
CA CYS A 89 4.01 2.32 13.32
C CYS A 89 4.58 3.64 12.78
N LYS A 90 5.75 4.02 13.29
CA LYS A 90 6.44 5.26 12.94
C LYS A 90 6.62 5.46 11.42
N PRO A 91 7.06 4.47 10.61
CA PRO A 91 7.15 4.65 9.17
C PRO A 91 5.82 4.97 8.50
N LEU A 92 4.74 4.32 8.94
CA LEU A 92 3.40 4.57 8.40
C LEU A 92 2.88 5.97 8.79
N TYR A 93 3.17 6.41 10.01
CA TYR A 93 2.88 7.77 10.46
C TYR A 93 3.61 8.81 9.61
N HIS A 94 4.91 8.63 9.39
CA HIS A 94 5.72 9.52 8.54
C HIS A 94 5.18 9.59 7.11
N TYR A 95 4.80 8.45 6.53
CA TYR A 95 4.18 8.40 5.21
C TYR A 95 2.83 9.14 5.18
N SER A 96 1.98 8.93 6.19
CA SER A 96 0.72 9.65 6.34
C SER A 96 0.92 11.17 6.39
N CYS A 97 1.86 11.65 7.20
CA CYS A 97 2.20 13.07 7.30
C CYS A 97 2.70 13.65 5.98
N TYR A 98 3.58 12.92 5.28
CA TYR A 98 4.06 13.32 3.96
C TYR A 98 2.91 13.48 2.95
N VAL A 99 2.03 12.50 2.85
CA VAL A 99 0.88 12.54 1.93
C VAL A 99 -0.07 13.69 2.28
N ASP A 100 -0.33 13.91 3.57
CA ASP A 100 -1.18 15.01 4.03
C ASP A 100 -0.57 16.38 3.69
N ARG A 101 0.75 16.51 3.80
CA ARG A 101 1.49 17.71 3.38
C ARG A 101 1.33 17.98 1.88
N VAL A 102 1.50 16.95 1.02
CA VAL A 102 1.27 17.10 -0.43
C VAL A 102 -0.15 17.56 -0.72
N LYS A 103 -1.16 16.96 -0.09
CA LYS A 103 -2.57 17.32 -0.27
C LYS A 103 -2.85 18.76 0.17
N SER A 104 -2.30 19.17 1.30
CA SER A 104 -2.44 20.52 1.84
C SER A 104 -1.85 21.55 0.88
N ASN A 105 -0.65 21.28 0.34
CA ASN A 105 0.02 22.16 -0.62
C ASN A 105 -0.79 22.31 -1.91
N VAL A 106 -1.34 21.20 -2.43
CA VAL A 106 -2.21 21.26 -3.62
C VAL A 106 -3.47 22.07 -3.34
N ARG A 107 -4.10 21.91 -2.16
CA ARG A 107 -5.28 22.69 -1.76
C ARG A 107 -4.96 24.18 -1.61
N SER A 108 -3.74 24.55 -1.25
CA SER A 108 -3.29 25.95 -1.17
C SER A 108 -2.95 26.56 -2.53
N GLY A 109 -3.15 25.82 -3.64
CA GLY A 109 -2.95 26.30 -5.01
C GLY A 109 -1.58 26.01 -5.62
N MET A 110 -0.73 25.20 -4.97
CA MET A 110 0.53 24.77 -5.58
C MET A 110 0.30 23.81 -6.74
N THR A 111 1.16 23.83 -7.74
CA THR A 111 1.21 22.77 -8.75
C THR A 111 1.55 21.44 -8.09
N LYS A 112 1.20 20.32 -8.72
CA LYS A 112 1.50 18.98 -8.15
C LYS A 112 3.00 18.78 -7.93
N GLU A 113 3.81 19.21 -8.90
CA GLU A 113 5.28 19.12 -8.86
C GLU A 113 5.84 19.89 -7.67
N ASN A 114 5.41 21.15 -7.50
CA ASN A 114 5.86 22.01 -6.39
C ASN A 114 5.37 21.47 -5.04
N ALA A 115 4.13 20.97 -4.98
CA ALA A 115 3.54 20.41 -3.77
C ALA A 115 4.31 19.16 -3.29
N VAL A 116 4.69 18.28 -4.22
CA VAL A 116 5.52 17.10 -3.93
C VAL A 116 6.93 17.52 -3.51
N SER A 117 7.57 18.42 -4.27
CA SER A 117 8.93 18.90 -3.97
C SER A 117 9.03 19.52 -2.57
N GLU A 118 8.07 20.35 -2.20
CA GLU A 118 8.01 20.94 -0.86
C GLU A 118 7.81 19.88 0.23
N ALA A 119 6.88 18.93 0.02
CA ALA A 119 6.63 17.86 0.96
C ALA A 119 7.85 16.94 1.14
N VAL A 120 8.62 16.69 0.08
CA VAL A 120 9.90 15.94 0.15
C VAL A 120 10.90 16.71 1.00
N ASN A 121 11.06 18.02 0.78
CA ASN A 121 11.95 18.84 1.58
C ASN A 121 11.56 18.85 3.06
N PHE A 122 10.26 18.96 3.34
CA PHE A 122 9.72 18.87 4.70
C PHE A 122 10.04 17.50 5.34
N ALA A 123 9.83 16.40 4.60
CA ALA A 123 10.13 15.05 5.07
C ALA A 123 11.63 14.85 5.37
N ILE A 124 12.52 15.43 4.53
CA ILE A 124 13.98 15.42 4.74
C ILE A 124 14.36 16.19 6.00
N GLN A 125 13.79 17.39 6.21
CA GLN A 125 14.08 18.23 7.37
C GLN A 125 13.63 17.58 8.69
N ASN A 126 12.56 16.78 8.66
CA ASN A 126 12.03 16.08 9.82
C ASN A 126 12.53 14.62 9.93
N ASP A 127 13.50 14.24 9.12
CA ASP A 127 14.09 12.88 9.07
C ASP A 127 13.06 11.75 8.93
N PHE A 128 12.01 12.00 8.13
CA PHE A 128 10.98 11.00 7.89
C PHE A 128 11.53 9.80 7.12
N LEU A 129 11.07 8.60 7.48
CA LEU A 129 11.44 7.32 6.87
C LEU A 129 12.96 7.07 6.88
N ASP A 130 13.63 7.45 7.96
CA ASP A 130 15.05 7.15 8.22
C ASP A 130 15.97 7.51 7.04
N GLY A 131 15.74 8.69 6.44
CA GLY A 131 16.54 9.20 5.32
C GLY A 131 16.16 8.69 3.94
N TYR A 132 15.11 7.88 3.80
CA TYR A 132 14.63 7.38 2.49
C TYR A 132 14.48 8.49 1.45
N PHE A 133 13.89 9.62 1.80
CA PHE A 133 13.71 10.75 0.90
C PHE A 133 15.02 11.43 0.48
N LYS A 134 16.03 11.41 1.34
CA LYS A 134 17.40 11.92 0.99
C LYS A 134 18.02 11.07 -0.11
N ILE A 135 17.88 9.74 0.02
CA ILE A 135 18.38 8.76 -0.95
C ILE A 135 17.65 8.93 -2.29
N GLN A 136 16.35 8.99 -2.30
CA GLN A 136 15.54 9.17 -3.51
C GLN A 136 15.91 10.47 -4.24
N LYS A 137 15.99 11.58 -3.54
CA LYS A 137 16.38 12.86 -4.14
C LYS A 137 17.79 12.84 -4.73
N ALA A 138 18.73 12.13 -4.11
CA ALA A 138 20.08 11.95 -4.63
C ALA A 138 20.11 11.07 -5.91
N TYR A 139 19.23 10.05 -6.01
CA TYR A 139 19.09 9.27 -7.22
C TYR A 139 18.51 10.10 -8.38
N GLU A 140 17.42 10.83 -8.16
CA GLU A 140 16.78 11.68 -9.17
C GLU A 140 17.76 12.74 -9.72
N SER A 141 18.56 13.37 -8.87
CA SER A 141 19.56 14.35 -9.30
C SER A 141 20.67 13.76 -10.17
N ARG A 142 21.00 12.48 -10.02
CA ARG A 142 21.98 11.78 -10.88
C ARG A 142 21.44 11.45 -12.27
N PHE A 143 20.13 11.13 -12.39
CA PHE A 143 19.51 10.82 -13.66
C PHE A 143 19.22 12.06 -14.53
N LEU A 144 19.09 13.24 -13.92
CA LEU A 144 18.86 14.51 -14.63
C LEU A 144 20.13 15.16 -15.15
N GLN A 145 21.33 14.59 -14.85
CA GLN A 145 22.64 15.09 -15.32
C GLN A 145 23.19 14.30 -16.54
N HIS A 146 22.42 13.39 -17.12
CA HIS A 146 22.69 12.67 -18.36
C HIS A 146 21.55 12.86 -19.36
#